data_7ba5365d1f27bc000803b852539268a1
#
_entry.id   7ba5365d1f27bc000803b852539268a1
#
_cell.length_a   1.000
_cell.length_b   1.000
_cell.length_c   1.000
_cell.angle_alpha   90.00
_cell.angle_beta   90.00
_cell.angle_gamma   90.00
#
_symmetry.space_group_name_H-M   'P 1'
#
loop_
_entity.id
_entity.type
_entity.pdbx_description
1 polymer ?
#
loop_
_entity_poly.entity_id
_entity_poly.type
_entity_poly.pdbx_seq_one_letter_code
_entity_poly.pdbx_strand_id
1 'polypeptide(L)'
;VSKNYKLKLNDIVTLNIPEPEVLNVVAEDIPLNIVYEDDYLLVVNKPKGMVVHPAPSNYSGTLVNALMYHCKDSLSGINGVIRPGIVHRIDKNTSGLLIVAKTDVAHLGLAEQIKEHSFTREYEAIVLGRFKNLTGTVNAPIGRHPVDRKKMCVTEKNSKEAVTHYEVLQQFDKHSHIKCILETGRTHQIRVHMA
;
A
#
# COMPACT_ATOMS: atom_id res chain seq x y z
N VAL A 1 -25.76 17.30 -17.26
CA VAL A 1 -24.98 17.87 -18.39
C VAL A 1 -24.05 16.79 -18.91
N SER A 2 -23.89 16.65 -20.22
CA SER A 2 -22.98 15.64 -20.76
C SER A 2 -21.53 16.00 -20.46
N LYS A 3 -20.65 14.99 -20.30
CA LYS A 3 -19.24 15.16 -19.98
C LYS A 3 -18.47 16.05 -20.98
N ASN A 4 -18.97 16.15 -22.21
CA ASN A 4 -18.35 16.89 -23.31
C ASN A 4 -19.12 18.16 -23.67
N TYR A 5 -20.02 18.66 -22.81
CA TYR A 5 -20.74 19.90 -23.05
C TYR A 5 -19.76 21.08 -23.08
N LYS A 6 -19.79 21.85 -24.16
CA LYS A 6 -19.00 23.08 -24.30
C LYS A 6 -19.81 24.25 -23.74
N LEU A 7 -19.29 24.91 -22.72
CA LEU A 7 -19.89 26.08 -22.10
C LEU A 7 -20.12 27.19 -23.14
N LYS A 8 -21.26 27.86 -23.05
CA LYS A 8 -21.63 29.03 -23.86
C LYS A 8 -21.65 30.28 -22.99
N LEU A 9 -21.58 31.44 -23.61
CA LEU A 9 -21.75 32.71 -22.91
C LEU A 9 -23.10 32.73 -22.18
N ASN A 10 -23.11 33.09 -20.90
CA ASN A 10 -24.28 33.13 -20.00
C ASN A 10 -24.75 31.76 -19.48
N ASP A 11 -24.02 30.66 -19.68
CA ASP A 11 -24.33 29.41 -19.00
C ASP A 11 -24.04 29.56 -17.49
N ILE A 12 -24.99 29.14 -16.68
CA ILE A 12 -24.84 29.07 -15.23
C ILE A 12 -24.45 27.62 -14.86
N VAL A 13 -23.30 27.45 -14.25
CA VAL A 13 -22.83 26.13 -13.76
C VAL A 13 -23.04 26.06 -12.26
N THR A 14 -23.88 25.13 -11.81
CA THR A 14 -24.06 24.85 -10.39
C THR A 14 -23.35 23.54 -10.05
N LEU A 15 -22.43 23.58 -9.10
CA LEU A 15 -21.72 22.43 -8.56
C LEU A 15 -22.24 22.16 -7.15
N ASN A 16 -22.96 21.07 -6.98
CA ASN A 16 -23.30 20.56 -5.65
C ASN A 16 -22.16 19.61 -5.19
N ILE A 17 -21.41 20.06 -4.21
CA ILE A 17 -20.40 19.22 -3.54
C ILE A 17 -21.11 18.62 -2.32
N PRO A 18 -21.40 17.30 -2.32
CA PRO A 18 -21.94 16.68 -1.12
C PRO A 18 -20.94 16.78 0.01
N GLU A 19 -21.43 16.92 1.23
CA GLU A 19 -20.55 16.86 2.40
C GLU A 19 -19.79 15.52 2.37
N PRO A 20 -18.49 15.53 2.75
CA PRO A 20 -17.71 14.31 2.83
C PRO A 20 -18.42 13.34 3.79
N GLU A 21 -18.73 12.13 3.32
CA GLU A 21 -19.16 11.08 4.24
C GLU A 21 -18.04 10.86 5.26
N VAL A 22 -18.31 11.14 6.52
CA VAL A 22 -17.41 10.85 7.63
C VAL A 22 -17.37 9.33 7.73
N LEU A 23 -16.36 8.71 7.14
CA LEU A 23 -16.09 7.28 7.32
C LEU A 23 -15.75 7.07 8.81
N ASN A 24 -16.74 6.64 9.56
CA ASN A 24 -16.54 6.28 10.96
C ASN A 24 -15.88 4.91 10.99
N VAL A 25 -14.57 4.89 11.20
CA VAL A 25 -13.81 3.63 11.34
C VAL A 25 -14.04 3.12 12.75
N VAL A 26 -14.70 1.97 12.86
CA VAL A 26 -15.04 1.36 14.16
C VAL A 26 -13.90 0.45 14.60
N ALA A 27 -13.55 0.51 15.89
CA ALA A 27 -12.62 -0.43 16.51
C ALA A 27 -13.24 -1.84 16.55
N GLU A 28 -12.50 -2.85 16.11
CA GLU A 28 -12.96 -4.24 16.07
C GLU A 28 -11.97 -5.16 16.80
N ASP A 29 -12.49 -6.06 17.62
CA ASP A 29 -11.69 -7.08 18.34
C ASP A 29 -11.24 -8.17 17.35
N ILE A 30 -10.21 -7.86 16.59
CA ILE A 30 -9.59 -8.77 15.64
C ILE A 30 -8.19 -9.12 16.15
N PRO A 31 -7.85 -10.41 16.33
CA PRO A 31 -6.54 -10.82 16.80
C PRO A 31 -5.41 -10.31 15.90
N LEU A 32 -4.38 -9.69 16.49
CA LEU A 32 -3.18 -9.22 15.82
C LEU A 32 -1.97 -10.09 16.18
N ASN A 33 -1.17 -10.44 15.19
CA ASN A 33 0.14 -11.05 15.42
C ASN A 33 1.18 -9.93 15.56
N ILE A 34 1.35 -9.44 16.79
CA ILE A 34 2.30 -8.38 17.14
C ILE A 34 3.68 -9.00 17.34
N VAL A 35 4.67 -8.54 16.59
CA VAL A 35 6.06 -9.02 16.62
C VAL A 35 6.92 -8.16 17.54
N TYR A 36 6.59 -6.87 17.62
CA TYR A 36 7.25 -5.91 18.50
C TYR A 36 6.28 -4.78 18.87
N GLU A 37 6.37 -4.27 20.08
CA GLU A 37 5.61 -3.09 20.50
C GLU A 37 6.37 -2.35 21.62
N ASP A 38 6.39 -1.03 21.53
CA ASP A 38 6.83 -0.10 22.59
C ASP A 38 5.85 1.08 22.71
N ASP A 39 6.24 2.15 23.39
CA ASP A 39 5.41 3.33 23.58
C ASP A 39 5.23 4.17 22.30
N TYR A 40 6.08 4.00 21.30
CA TYR A 40 6.15 4.84 20.10
C TYR A 40 5.59 4.17 18.86
N LEU A 41 5.82 2.87 18.69
CA LEU A 41 5.44 2.12 17.51
C LEU A 41 5.11 0.64 17.85
N LEU A 42 4.46 0.00 16.91
CA LEU A 42 4.33 -1.47 16.92
C LEU A 42 4.64 -2.05 15.54
N VAL A 43 5.09 -3.30 15.52
CA VAL A 43 5.29 -4.08 14.30
C VAL A 43 4.31 -5.25 14.30
N VAL A 44 3.47 -5.31 13.29
CA VAL A 44 2.47 -6.37 13.16
C VAL A 44 2.76 -7.24 11.93
N ASN A 45 2.67 -8.56 12.09
CA ASN A 45 2.69 -9.50 10.98
C ASN A 45 1.27 -9.64 10.42
N LYS A 46 0.97 -8.87 9.35
CA LYS A 46 -0.35 -8.88 8.72
C LYS A 46 -0.61 -10.21 8.02
N PRO A 47 -1.75 -10.89 8.28
CA PRO A 47 -2.11 -12.09 7.54
C PRO A 47 -2.49 -11.77 6.08
N LYS A 48 -2.37 -12.76 5.20
CA LYS A 48 -2.95 -12.75 3.86
C LYS A 48 -4.48 -12.59 3.96
N GLY A 49 -5.08 -11.83 3.05
CA GLY A 49 -6.53 -11.60 3.00
C GLY A 49 -7.01 -10.36 3.76
N MET A 50 -6.21 -9.82 4.67
CA MET A 50 -6.54 -8.60 5.42
C MET A 50 -6.16 -7.34 4.65
N VAL A 51 -7.07 -6.38 4.52
CA VAL A 51 -6.81 -5.03 3.98
C VAL A 51 -6.21 -4.16 5.07
N VAL A 52 -5.27 -3.28 4.72
CA VAL A 52 -4.60 -2.43 5.72
C VAL A 52 -5.54 -1.36 6.30
N HIS A 53 -6.28 -0.66 5.47
CA HIS A 53 -7.18 0.42 5.89
C HIS A 53 -8.50 0.37 5.12
N PRO A 54 -9.59 0.92 5.68
CA PRO A 54 -10.87 0.95 5.01
C PRO A 54 -10.81 1.55 3.61
N ALA A 55 -11.51 0.94 2.68
CA ALA A 55 -11.61 1.34 1.29
C ALA A 55 -12.96 0.88 0.72
N PRO A 56 -13.43 1.41 -0.44
CA PRO A 56 -14.63 0.91 -1.08
C PRO A 56 -14.65 -0.62 -1.16
N SER A 57 -15.76 -1.22 -0.73
CA SER A 57 -15.99 -2.68 -0.59
C SER A 57 -15.23 -3.39 0.55
N ASN A 58 -14.51 -2.67 1.43
CA ASN A 58 -13.84 -3.23 2.61
C ASN A 58 -13.83 -2.16 3.72
N TYR A 59 -14.97 -1.87 4.32
CA TYR A 59 -15.10 -0.83 5.36
C TYR A 59 -14.84 -1.35 6.78
N SER A 60 -14.84 -2.66 6.97
CA SER A 60 -14.63 -3.38 8.23
C SER A 60 -13.64 -4.52 8.06
N GLY A 61 -13.20 -5.14 9.15
CA GLY A 61 -12.25 -6.26 9.12
C GLY A 61 -10.86 -5.88 8.63
N THR A 62 -10.48 -4.61 8.71
CA THR A 62 -9.17 -4.13 8.25
C THR A 62 -8.15 -4.10 9.39
N LEU A 63 -6.87 -4.00 9.06
CA LEU A 63 -5.81 -3.84 10.05
C LEU A 63 -6.06 -2.61 10.93
N VAL A 64 -6.53 -1.50 10.36
CA VAL A 64 -6.84 -0.27 11.11
C VAL A 64 -7.95 -0.51 12.13
N ASN A 65 -9.02 -1.25 11.79
CA ASN A 65 -10.07 -1.59 12.76
C ASN A 65 -9.51 -2.36 13.97
N ALA A 66 -8.64 -3.35 13.71
CA ALA A 66 -7.96 -4.12 14.76
C ALA A 66 -6.99 -3.27 15.59
N LEU A 67 -6.20 -2.40 14.95
CA LEU A 67 -5.27 -1.49 15.63
C LEU A 67 -5.99 -0.50 16.52
N MET A 68 -7.13 0.05 16.10
CA MET A 68 -7.94 0.95 16.93
C MET A 68 -8.47 0.25 18.18
N TYR A 69 -8.80 -1.03 18.10
CA TYR A 69 -9.20 -1.81 19.26
C TYR A 69 -8.02 -2.09 20.20
N HIS A 70 -6.88 -2.51 19.65
CA HIS A 70 -5.68 -2.85 20.41
C HIS A 70 -5.04 -1.63 21.09
N CYS A 71 -4.80 -0.57 20.32
CA CYS A 71 -4.09 0.63 20.77
C CYS A 71 -5.00 1.67 21.45
N LYS A 72 -6.33 1.54 21.32
CA LYS A 72 -7.32 2.52 21.82
C LYS A 72 -6.95 3.93 21.33
N ASP A 73 -6.62 4.83 22.25
CA ASP A 73 -6.30 6.23 21.96
C ASP A 73 -4.82 6.47 21.59
N SER A 74 -4.00 5.41 21.57
CA SER A 74 -2.56 5.48 21.33
C SER A 74 -2.18 5.23 19.88
N LEU A 75 -2.85 5.87 18.90
CA LEU A 75 -2.47 5.83 17.48
C LEU A 75 -2.26 7.24 16.97
N SER A 76 -1.17 7.45 16.21
CA SER A 76 -0.93 8.73 15.55
C SER A 76 -2.09 9.12 14.65
N GLY A 77 -2.59 10.35 14.83
CA GLY A 77 -3.69 10.92 14.05
C GLY A 77 -3.29 11.64 12.75
N ILE A 78 -2.00 11.70 12.41
CA ILE A 78 -1.47 12.53 11.30
C ILE A 78 -2.17 12.22 9.96
N ASN A 79 -2.48 10.96 9.66
CA ASN A 79 -3.19 10.57 8.44
C ASN A 79 -4.72 10.57 8.59
N GLY A 80 -5.24 11.20 9.63
CA GLY A 80 -6.66 11.35 9.91
C GLY A 80 -7.34 10.05 10.35
N VAL A 81 -8.65 10.12 10.52
CA VAL A 81 -9.49 9.05 11.08
C VAL A 81 -9.45 7.73 10.29
N ILE A 82 -9.17 7.82 8.99
CA ILE A 82 -9.23 6.63 8.10
C ILE A 82 -7.95 5.79 8.17
N ARG A 83 -6.82 6.37 8.57
CA ARG A 83 -5.50 5.73 8.52
C ARG A 83 -4.64 6.04 9.76
N PRO A 84 -5.18 6.00 10.97
CA PRO A 84 -4.39 6.33 12.16
C PRO A 84 -3.19 5.38 12.25
N GLY A 85 -2.02 5.95 12.53
CA GLY A 85 -0.77 5.21 12.69
C GLY A 85 -0.16 4.57 11.43
N ILE A 86 -0.84 4.58 10.28
CA ILE A 86 -0.39 3.90 9.06
C ILE A 86 0.61 4.76 8.29
N VAL A 87 1.86 4.34 8.24
CA VAL A 87 2.96 4.99 7.50
C VAL A 87 3.24 4.33 6.14
N HIS A 88 2.92 3.05 6.00
CA HIS A 88 3.04 2.30 4.74
C HIS A 88 1.99 1.19 4.63
N ARG A 89 1.95 0.52 3.49
CA ARG A 89 0.98 -0.54 3.24
C ARG A 89 1.52 -1.64 2.36
N ILE A 90 0.96 -2.84 2.51
CA ILE A 90 1.12 -3.97 1.61
C ILE A 90 -0.26 -4.39 1.06
N ASP A 91 -0.28 -5.16 0.00
CA ASP A 91 -1.52 -5.59 -0.66
C ASP A 91 -2.37 -6.52 0.24
N LYS A 92 -3.66 -6.62 -0.05
CA LYS A 92 -4.61 -7.51 0.68
C LYS A 92 -4.08 -8.93 0.81
N ASN A 93 -3.57 -9.48 -0.29
CA ASN A 93 -3.11 -10.87 -0.36
C ASN A 93 -1.62 -11.06 -0.06
N THR A 94 -0.91 -10.00 0.32
CA THR A 94 0.46 -10.06 0.81
C THR A 94 0.43 -10.18 2.33
N SER A 95 1.13 -11.15 2.88
CA SER A 95 1.42 -11.25 4.31
C SER A 95 2.77 -10.60 4.63
N GLY A 96 3.00 -10.31 5.92
CA GLY A 96 4.29 -9.81 6.37
C GLY A 96 4.21 -8.57 7.25
N LEU A 97 5.37 -8.02 7.55
CA LEU A 97 5.53 -7.00 8.58
C LEU A 97 5.07 -5.62 8.14
N LEU A 98 4.31 -4.96 9.00
CA LEU A 98 4.01 -3.53 8.91
C LEU A 98 4.42 -2.84 10.20
N ILE A 99 5.02 -1.66 10.04
CA ILE A 99 5.30 -0.74 11.14
C ILE A 99 4.12 0.23 11.26
N VAL A 100 3.66 0.42 12.49
CA VAL A 100 2.54 1.31 12.84
C VAL A 100 3.00 2.31 13.87
N ALA A 101 2.74 3.57 13.68
CA ALA A 101 3.09 4.64 14.61
C ALA A 101 2.02 4.80 15.69
N LYS A 102 2.39 4.72 16.96
CA LYS A 102 1.52 5.01 18.09
C LYS A 102 1.50 6.50 18.43
N THR A 103 2.57 7.22 18.14
CA THR A 103 2.71 8.66 18.40
C THR A 103 2.98 9.44 17.12
N ASP A 104 2.66 10.74 17.14
CA ASP A 104 2.92 11.63 16.01
C ASP A 104 4.41 11.81 15.74
N VAL A 105 5.23 11.80 16.79
CA VAL A 105 6.70 11.87 16.67
C VAL A 105 7.24 10.66 15.91
N ALA A 106 6.80 9.44 16.28
CA ALA A 106 7.18 8.23 15.57
C ALA A 106 6.66 8.24 14.12
N HIS A 107 5.45 8.73 13.89
CA HIS A 107 4.87 8.84 12.55
C HIS A 107 5.73 9.71 11.64
N LEU A 108 6.12 10.90 12.09
CA LEU A 108 6.97 11.82 11.31
C LEU A 108 8.34 11.21 11.04
N GLY A 109 8.98 10.62 12.04
CA GLY A 109 10.28 9.96 11.88
C GLY A 109 10.24 8.77 10.91
N LEU A 110 9.22 7.93 11.01
CA LEU A 110 9.03 6.80 10.07
C LEU A 110 8.69 7.30 8.64
N ALA A 111 7.87 8.33 8.51
CA ALA A 111 7.55 8.91 7.20
C ALA A 111 8.79 9.50 6.50
N GLU A 112 9.69 10.13 7.25
CA GLU A 112 10.96 10.64 6.72
C GLU A 112 11.87 9.49 6.27
N GLN A 113 12.04 8.45 7.08
CA GLN A 113 12.81 7.26 6.70
C GLN A 113 12.24 6.56 5.44
N ILE A 114 10.91 6.50 5.31
CA ILE A 114 10.25 5.96 4.10
C ILE A 114 10.55 6.83 2.89
N LYS A 115 10.53 8.14 3.03
CA LYS A 115 10.80 9.11 1.96
C LYS A 115 12.25 9.06 1.51
N GLU A 116 13.18 8.93 2.45
CA GLU A 116 14.62 8.81 2.18
C GLU A 116 15.05 7.40 1.76
N HIS A 117 14.11 6.44 1.76
CA HIS A 117 14.39 5.02 1.47
C HIS A 117 15.48 4.41 2.38
N SER A 118 15.57 4.90 3.63
CA SER A 118 16.66 4.56 4.55
C SER A 118 16.51 3.19 5.20
N PHE A 119 15.35 2.52 5.09
CA PHE A 119 15.20 1.15 5.55
C PHE A 119 14.90 0.16 4.41
N THR A 120 15.44 -1.05 4.56
CA THR A 120 15.30 -2.10 3.56
C THR A 120 13.88 -2.67 3.53
N ARG A 121 13.30 -2.75 2.34
CA ARG A 121 12.01 -3.38 2.09
C ARG A 121 12.24 -4.67 1.31
N GLU A 122 12.28 -5.78 2.03
CA GLU A 122 12.53 -7.11 1.49
C GLU A 122 11.23 -7.92 1.44
N TYR A 123 11.04 -8.61 0.33
CA TYR A 123 9.88 -9.46 0.06
C TYR A 123 10.32 -10.77 -0.58
N GLU A 124 9.57 -11.82 -0.33
CA GLU A 124 9.68 -13.06 -1.09
C GLU A 124 8.42 -13.27 -1.94
N ALA A 125 8.61 -13.87 -3.10
CA ALA A 125 7.52 -14.16 -4.02
C ALA A 125 7.77 -15.45 -4.80
N ILE A 126 6.68 -16.18 -5.09
CA ILE A 126 6.67 -17.24 -6.08
C ILE A 126 6.09 -16.67 -7.38
N VAL A 127 6.86 -16.73 -8.45
CA VAL A 127 6.48 -16.19 -9.75
C VAL A 127 6.43 -17.29 -10.80
N LEU A 128 5.62 -17.09 -11.84
CA LEU A 128 5.56 -18.00 -12.98
C LEU A 128 6.82 -17.84 -13.84
N GLY A 129 7.28 -18.94 -14.40
CA GLY A 129 8.41 -18.96 -15.30
C GLY A 129 9.76 -19.13 -14.60
N ARG A 130 10.81 -19.07 -15.41
CA ARG A 130 12.21 -19.23 -15.00
C ARG A 130 13.02 -18.04 -15.45
N PHE A 131 13.95 -17.63 -14.61
CA PHE A 131 14.87 -16.54 -14.91
C PHE A 131 16.14 -17.06 -15.62
N LYS A 132 16.63 -16.30 -16.59
CA LYS A 132 17.95 -16.54 -17.21
C LYS A 132 19.08 -16.10 -16.27
N ASN A 133 18.90 -14.95 -15.64
CA ASN A 133 19.85 -14.39 -14.68
C ASN A 133 19.32 -14.60 -13.27
N LEU A 134 20.17 -15.09 -12.37
CA LEU A 134 19.77 -15.33 -10.99
C LEU A 134 19.60 -14.06 -10.15
N THR A 135 20.12 -12.95 -10.63
CA THR A 135 19.95 -11.61 -10.03
C THR A 135 19.66 -10.60 -11.12
N GLY A 136 19.00 -9.51 -10.76
CA GLY A 136 18.75 -8.41 -11.69
C GLY A 136 17.99 -7.26 -11.07
N THR A 137 17.81 -6.21 -11.86
CA THR A 137 17.08 -5.00 -11.49
C THR A 137 16.05 -4.69 -12.57
N VAL A 138 14.80 -4.49 -12.15
CA VAL A 138 13.75 -3.94 -12.99
C VAL A 138 13.59 -2.47 -12.62
N ASN A 139 13.98 -1.58 -13.53
CA ASN A 139 13.77 -0.14 -13.42
C ASN A 139 12.78 0.27 -14.51
N ALA A 140 11.50 0.30 -14.16
CA ALA A 140 10.43 0.58 -15.11
C ALA A 140 9.28 1.33 -14.42
N PRO A 141 8.87 2.50 -14.92
CA PRO A 141 7.88 3.35 -14.26
C PRO A 141 6.50 2.69 -14.24
N ILE A 142 5.79 2.83 -13.12
CA ILE A 142 4.47 2.22 -12.90
C ILE A 142 3.40 3.30 -12.84
N GLY A 143 2.33 3.08 -13.63
CA GLY A 143 1.13 3.91 -13.66
C GLY A 143 -0.14 3.08 -13.74
N ARG A 144 -1.29 3.78 -13.82
CA ARG A 144 -2.58 3.13 -14.03
C ARG A 144 -2.68 2.56 -15.44
N HIS A 145 -3.18 1.32 -15.54
CA HIS A 145 -3.44 0.72 -16.84
C HIS A 145 -4.44 1.56 -17.65
N PRO A 146 -4.16 1.87 -18.93
CA PRO A 146 -4.94 2.84 -19.72
C PRO A 146 -6.40 2.43 -19.94
N VAL A 147 -6.67 1.13 -20.02
CA VAL A 147 -8.02 0.59 -20.26
C VAL A 147 -8.63 0.08 -18.94
N ASP A 148 -7.98 -0.84 -18.25
CA ASP A 148 -8.46 -1.38 -16.97
C ASP A 148 -7.90 -0.56 -15.80
N ARG A 149 -8.62 0.47 -15.39
CA ARG A 149 -8.20 1.38 -14.33
C ARG A 149 -8.08 0.74 -12.94
N LYS A 150 -8.49 -0.51 -12.76
CA LYS A 150 -8.26 -1.27 -11.52
C LYS A 150 -6.86 -1.87 -11.46
N LYS A 151 -6.19 -2.00 -12.61
CA LYS A 151 -4.83 -2.53 -12.73
C LYS A 151 -3.77 -1.44 -12.75
N MET A 152 -2.55 -1.85 -12.40
CA MET A 152 -1.32 -1.11 -12.61
C MET A 152 -0.52 -1.80 -13.72
N CYS A 153 0.30 -1.03 -14.44
CA CYS A 153 1.19 -1.56 -15.49
C CYS A 153 2.45 -0.69 -15.60
N VAL A 154 3.45 -1.19 -16.29
CA VAL A 154 4.57 -0.39 -16.76
C VAL A 154 4.06 0.55 -17.85
N THR A 155 4.30 1.86 -17.69
CA THR A 155 3.87 2.90 -18.62
C THR A 155 4.61 4.20 -18.34
N GLU A 156 4.90 4.97 -19.39
CA GLU A 156 5.49 6.31 -19.29
C GLU A 156 4.44 7.40 -18.96
N LYS A 157 3.14 7.11 -19.21
CA LYS A 157 2.06 8.10 -19.03
C LYS A 157 1.51 8.09 -17.61
N ASN A 158 1.55 9.26 -16.94
CA ASN A 158 1.02 9.43 -15.58
C ASN A 158 1.55 8.35 -14.61
N SER A 159 2.83 8.03 -14.73
CA SER A 159 3.54 7.01 -13.97
C SER A 159 4.47 7.64 -12.93
N LYS A 160 5.02 6.80 -12.09
CA LYS A 160 6.06 7.15 -11.13
C LYS A 160 7.19 6.15 -11.26
N GLU A 161 8.41 6.61 -11.07
CA GLU A 161 9.59 5.75 -10.99
C GLU A 161 9.36 4.55 -10.07
N ALA A 162 9.82 3.39 -10.51
CA ALA A 162 9.73 2.16 -9.74
C ALA A 162 10.96 1.29 -10.01
N VAL A 163 11.65 0.90 -8.93
CA VAL A 163 12.87 0.09 -8.99
C VAL A 163 12.73 -1.10 -8.05
N THR A 164 12.93 -2.30 -8.60
CA THR A 164 12.91 -3.58 -7.89
C THR A 164 14.17 -4.36 -8.22
N HIS A 165 14.97 -4.70 -7.20
CA HIS A 165 16.05 -5.68 -7.33
C HIS A 165 15.50 -7.05 -7.00
N TYR A 166 15.96 -8.08 -7.73
CA TYR A 166 15.56 -9.45 -7.44
C TYR A 166 16.77 -10.39 -7.38
N GLU A 167 16.62 -11.42 -6.56
CA GLU A 167 17.53 -12.56 -6.46
C GLU A 167 16.70 -13.83 -6.51
N VAL A 168 17.05 -14.76 -7.39
CA VAL A 168 16.39 -16.06 -7.49
C VAL A 168 16.95 -16.98 -6.42
N LEU A 169 16.12 -17.31 -5.43
CA LEU A 169 16.49 -18.21 -4.35
C LEU A 169 16.40 -19.67 -4.77
N GLN A 170 15.37 -20.01 -5.57
CA GLN A 170 15.19 -21.36 -6.10
C GLN A 170 14.40 -21.32 -7.43
N GLN A 171 14.80 -22.16 -8.39
CA GLN A 171 14.04 -22.37 -9.61
C GLN A 171 13.41 -23.78 -9.61
N PHE A 172 12.12 -23.82 -9.94
CA PHE A 172 11.36 -25.03 -10.18
C PHE A 172 11.11 -25.21 -11.67
N ASP A 173 10.37 -26.24 -12.06
CA ASP A 173 10.07 -26.50 -13.48
C ASP A 173 9.34 -25.32 -14.16
N LYS A 174 8.29 -24.81 -13.54
CA LYS A 174 7.43 -23.74 -14.10
C LYS A 174 7.35 -22.49 -13.25
N HIS A 175 8.08 -22.41 -12.14
CA HIS A 175 8.03 -21.32 -11.18
C HIS A 175 9.41 -21.00 -10.67
N SER A 176 9.57 -19.82 -10.11
CA SER A 176 10.77 -19.41 -9.38
C SER A 176 10.38 -18.79 -8.06
N HIS A 177 11.11 -19.12 -7.00
CA HIS A 177 11.08 -18.45 -5.72
C HIS A 177 12.14 -17.35 -5.75
N ILE A 178 11.72 -16.13 -5.52
CA ILE A 178 12.59 -14.96 -5.59
C ILE A 178 12.50 -14.11 -4.32
N LYS A 179 13.62 -13.47 -4.01
CA LYS A 179 13.69 -12.35 -3.08
C LYS A 179 13.63 -11.05 -3.87
N CYS A 180 12.90 -10.06 -3.38
CA CYS A 180 12.80 -8.72 -3.98
C CYS A 180 13.18 -7.66 -2.94
N ILE A 181 14.09 -6.76 -3.30
CA ILE A 181 14.44 -5.56 -2.52
C ILE A 181 13.92 -4.34 -3.28
N LEU A 182 13.14 -3.51 -2.60
CA LEU A 182 12.46 -2.38 -3.21
C LEU A 182 13.13 -1.05 -2.85
N GLU A 183 13.57 -0.27 -3.84
CA GLU A 183 13.92 1.14 -3.65
C GLU A 183 12.67 2.01 -3.56
N THR A 184 11.62 1.68 -4.28
CA THR A 184 10.34 2.40 -4.33
C THR A 184 9.19 1.51 -3.86
N GLY A 185 8.05 2.10 -3.46
CA GLY A 185 6.88 1.36 -2.97
C GLY A 185 5.60 1.69 -3.75
N ARG A 186 5.55 1.38 -5.06
CA ARG A 186 4.35 1.65 -5.87
C ARG A 186 3.31 0.56 -5.69
N THR A 187 2.06 0.91 -5.92
CA THR A 187 0.94 -0.04 -5.87
C THR A 187 1.19 -1.23 -6.79
N HIS A 188 1.12 -2.45 -6.25
CA HIS A 188 1.35 -3.72 -6.96
C HIS A 188 2.75 -3.85 -7.60
N GLN A 189 3.77 -3.13 -7.10
CA GLN A 189 5.06 -2.99 -7.79
C GLN A 189 5.69 -4.33 -8.16
N ILE A 190 5.90 -5.24 -7.20
CA ILE A 190 6.48 -6.57 -7.48
C ILE A 190 5.63 -7.33 -8.50
N ARG A 191 4.31 -7.30 -8.35
CA ARG A 191 3.37 -7.98 -9.26
C ARG A 191 3.42 -7.45 -10.68
N VAL A 192 3.69 -6.16 -10.86
CA VAL A 192 3.80 -5.52 -12.19
C VAL A 192 5.17 -5.78 -12.79
N HIS A 193 6.24 -5.72 -12.00
CA HIS A 193 7.60 -5.95 -12.49
C HIS A 193 7.91 -7.40 -12.82
N MET A 194 7.18 -8.34 -12.21
CA MET A 194 7.38 -9.79 -12.40
C MET A 194 6.32 -10.42 -13.32
N ALA A 195 5.53 -9.60 -14.05
CA ALA A 195 4.49 -10.06 -14.97
C ALA A 195 5.00 -10.22 -16.42
#